data_70d9747863ef5edf7220729b877b1184
#
_entry.id   70d9747863ef5edf7220729b877b1184
#
_cell.length_a   1.000
_cell.length_b   1.000
_cell.length_c   1.000
_cell.angle_alpha   90.00
_cell.angle_beta   90.00
_cell.angle_gamma   90.00
#
_symmetry.space_group_name_H-M   'P 1'
#
loop_
_entity.id
_entity.type
_entity.pdbx_description
1 polymer ?
#
loop_
_entity_poly.entity_id
_entity_poly.type
_entity_poly.pdbx_seq_one_letter_code
_entity_poly.pdbx_strand_id
1 'polypeptide(L)'
;DWVYSIPSSERSVRLRLGLKTGFGPERSFDLPVSSFNPVPDFQKTRQFVGINRISKEATIFSFDFKKNESDDANFNIMDYDLFPEGEDDTSWTIADFNRDGKDDIVAVSSSVSELSFLPAISGVEFGTVRKIPSLKGVNCLHAINSSLDKNPGLLVLSQAEKIVGISDFLKKGSFSFPKPFPIKSDPILSNCSDLNGDKVDEALIIV
;
A
#
# COMPACT_ATOMS: atom_id res chain seq x y z
N ASP A 1 -3.05 -17.67 -9.04
CA ASP A 1 -3.56 -17.77 -7.67
C ASP A 1 -4.66 -16.73 -7.46
N TRP A 2 -5.61 -17.05 -6.61
CA TRP A 2 -6.72 -16.14 -6.29
C TRP A 2 -6.82 -15.98 -4.77
N VAL A 3 -6.73 -14.73 -4.29
CA VAL A 3 -6.85 -14.36 -2.89
C VAL A 3 -8.00 -13.38 -2.74
N TYR A 4 -8.86 -13.59 -1.76
CA TYR A 4 -10.00 -12.71 -1.49
C TYR A 4 -10.38 -12.73 0.00
N SER A 5 -11.10 -11.72 0.45
CA SER A 5 -11.59 -11.62 1.82
C SER A 5 -13.11 -11.77 1.91
N ILE A 6 -13.56 -12.33 3.01
CA ILE A 6 -14.98 -12.38 3.40
C ILE A 6 -15.09 -11.64 4.73
N PRO A 7 -15.50 -10.37 4.75
CA PRO A 7 -15.42 -9.51 5.94
C PRO A 7 -16.22 -9.99 7.16
N SER A 8 -17.25 -10.83 6.96
CA SER A 8 -18.11 -11.34 8.03
C SER A 8 -17.72 -12.74 8.52
N SER A 9 -16.64 -13.31 8.03
CA SER A 9 -16.20 -14.67 8.38
C SER A 9 -15.14 -14.63 9.48
N GLU A 10 -15.19 -15.58 10.42
CA GLU A 10 -14.11 -15.80 11.40
C GLU A 10 -12.76 -16.06 10.72
N ARG A 11 -12.78 -16.68 9.52
CA ARG A 11 -11.61 -16.88 8.67
C ARG A 11 -11.73 -15.95 7.46
N SER A 12 -11.25 -14.73 7.62
CA SER A 12 -11.50 -13.65 6.68
C SER A 12 -10.78 -13.79 5.34
N VAL A 13 -9.62 -14.43 5.30
CA VAL A 13 -8.81 -14.55 4.07
C VAL A 13 -8.96 -15.93 3.45
N ARG A 14 -9.17 -15.96 2.15
CA ARG A 14 -9.32 -17.16 1.32
C ARG A 14 -8.28 -17.16 0.23
N LEU A 15 -7.72 -18.34 -0.04
CA LEU A 15 -6.74 -18.56 -1.09
C LEU A 15 -7.11 -19.75 -1.94
N ARG A 16 -7.00 -19.61 -3.26
CA ARG A 16 -7.03 -20.72 -4.22
C ARG A 16 -5.80 -20.65 -5.10
N LEU A 17 -5.02 -21.72 -5.12
CA LEU A 17 -3.86 -21.82 -6.01
C LEU A 17 -4.30 -22.03 -7.44
N GLY A 18 -3.68 -21.33 -8.37
CA GLY A 18 -3.86 -21.56 -9.80
C GLY A 18 -3.25 -22.89 -10.21
N LEU A 19 -4.01 -23.69 -10.93
CA LEU A 19 -3.59 -24.95 -11.54
C LEU A 19 -3.68 -24.83 -13.07
N LYS A 20 -3.07 -25.77 -13.78
CA LYS A 20 -3.15 -25.78 -15.26
C LYS A 20 -4.58 -25.86 -15.80
N THR A 21 -5.52 -26.42 -15.04
CA THR A 21 -6.91 -26.66 -15.43
C THR A 21 -7.92 -25.94 -14.52
N GLY A 22 -7.54 -24.81 -13.92
CA GLY A 22 -8.43 -24.04 -13.05
C GLY A 22 -7.80 -23.71 -11.71
N PHE A 23 -8.59 -23.74 -10.63
CA PHE A 23 -8.13 -23.42 -9.27
C PHE A 23 -8.19 -24.66 -8.38
N GLY A 24 -7.23 -24.76 -7.50
CA GLY A 24 -7.19 -25.77 -6.43
C GLY A 24 -8.26 -25.56 -5.35
N PRO A 25 -8.30 -26.44 -4.35
CA PRO A 25 -9.21 -26.31 -3.23
C PRO A 25 -8.99 -24.98 -2.49
N GLU A 26 -10.07 -24.48 -1.91
CA GLU A 26 -10.03 -23.26 -1.09
C GLU A 26 -9.34 -23.56 0.23
N ARG A 27 -8.44 -22.66 0.61
CA ARG A 27 -7.82 -22.61 1.93
C ARG A 27 -8.28 -21.36 2.63
N SER A 28 -8.58 -21.44 3.92
CA SER A 28 -9.07 -20.33 4.71
C SER A 28 -8.14 -20.03 5.88
N PHE A 29 -7.90 -18.74 6.11
CA PHE A 29 -7.01 -18.25 7.15
C PHE A 29 -7.75 -17.26 8.04
N ASP A 30 -7.52 -17.37 9.35
CA ASP A 30 -7.97 -16.42 10.34
C ASP A 30 -6.92 -15.30 10.44
N LEU A 31 -7.14 -14.25 9.66
CA LEU A 31 -6.28 -13.07 9.68
C LEU A 31 -7.13 -11.85 10.01
N PRO A 32 -6.71 -11.03 10.97
CA PRO A 32 -7.49 -9.88 11.44
C PRO A 32 -7.45 -8.70 10.46
N VAL A 33 -7.48 -8.96 9.16
CA VAL A 33 -7.38 -7.94 8.12
C VAL A 33 -8.73 -7.75 7.43
N SER A 34 -9.11 -6.51 7.24
CA SER A 34 -10.35 -6.11 6.57
C SER A 34 -10.17 -5.77 5.10
N SER A 35 -8.97 -5.38 4.70
CA SER A 35 -8.56 -5.18 3.32
C SER A 35 -7.12 -5.61 3.16
N PHE A 36 -6.75 -6.10 2.00
CA PHE A 36 -5.37 -6.45 1.70
C PHE A 36 -5.08 -6.19 0.22
N ASN A 37 -3.80 -5.92 -0.07
CA ASN A 37 -3.28 -5.82 -1.42
C ASN A 37 -2.05 -6.72 -1.55
N PRO A 38 -1.87 -7.37 -2.71
CA PRO A 38 -0.61 -8.05 -2.97
C PRO A 38 0.52 -7.02 -3.03
N VAL A 39 1.65 -7.36 -2.45
CA VAL A 39 2.88 -6.60 -2.67
C VAL A 39 3.27 -6.80 -4.15
N PRO A 40 3.63 -5.74 -4.88
CA PRO A 40 4.19 -5.88 -6.21
C PRO A 40 5.29 -6.95 -6.24
N ASP A 41 5.44 -7.64 -7.39
CA ASP A 41 6.29 -8.82 -7.48
C ASP A 41 5.88 -10.02 -6.58
N PHE A 42 4.57 -10.11 -6.29
CA PHE A 42 3.98 -11.21 -5.51
C PHE A 42 4.46 -12.61 -5.94
N GLN A 43 4.76 -12.82 -7.22
CA GLN A 43 5.26 -14.11 -7.72
C GLN A 43 6.59 -14.53 -7.07
N LYS A 44 7.42 -13.57 -6.65
CA LYS A 44 8.68 -13.83 -5.95
C LYS A 44 8.51 -13.83 -4.42
N THR A 45 7.82 -12.84 -3.90
CA THR A 45 7.73 -12.61 -2.45
C THR A 45 6.58 -13.39 -1.81
N ARG A 46 5.48 -13.61 -2.56
CA ARG A 46 4.23 -14.18 -2.04
C ARG A 46 3.70 -13.45 -0.81
N GLN A 47 3.89 -12.14 -0.80
CA GLN A 47 3.51 -11.28 0.31
C GLN A 47 2.25 -10.50 0.01
N PHE A 48 1.49 -10.28 1.07
CA PHE A 48 0.34 -9.40 1.09
C PHE A 48 0.49 -8.42 2.24
N VAL A 49 0.01 -7.22 2.03
CA VAL A 49 -0.18 -6.24 3.09
C VAL A 49 -1.66 -6.14 3.36
N GLY A 50 -2.05 -6.36 4.59
CA GLY A 50 -3.39 -6.13 5.08
C GLY A 50 -3.41 -5.03 6.12
N ILE A 51 -4.49 -4.25 6.16
CA ILE A 51 -4.72 -3.27 7.22
C ILE A 51 -5.79 -3.82 8.15
N ASN A 52 -5.45 -3.93 9.42
CA ASN A 52 -6.40 -4.23 10.46
C ASN A 52 -7.19 -2.97 10.80
N ARG A 53 -8.49 -2.96 10.56
CA ARG A 53 -9.34 -1.78 10.84
C ARG A 53 -9.49 -1.47 12.31
N ILE A 54 -9.29 -2.44 13.19
CA ILE A 54 -9.47 -2.28 14.63
C ILE A 54 -8.17 -1.78 15.28
N SER A 55 -7.05 -2.50 15.08
CA SER A 55 -5.75 -2.12 15.65
C SER A 55 -5.02 -1.04 14.85
N LYS A 56 -5.45 -0.80 13.59
CA LYS A 56 -4.79 0.12 12.64
C LYS A 56 -3.33 -0.24 12.31
N GLU A 57 -2.95 -1.43 12.60
CA GLU A 57 -1.65 -1.97 12.24
C GLU A 57 -1.65 -2.45 10.79
N ALA A 58 -0.54 -2.27 10.11
CA ALA A 58 -0.30 -2.99 8.87
C ALA A 58 0.21 -4.38 9.21
N THR A 59 -0.54 -5.38 8.80
CA THR A 59 -0.13 -6.76 8.92
C THR A 59 0.44 -7.22 7.59
N ILE A 60 1.71 -7.62 7.60
CA ILE A 60 2.35 -8.23 6.43
C ILE A 60 2.37 -9.73 6.63
N PHE A 61 1.82 -10.44 5.68
CA PHE A 61 1.80 -11.89 5.69
C PHE A 61 2.35 -12.46 4.41
N SER A 62 3.17 -13.49 4.56
CA SER A 62 3.75 -14.25 3.46
C SER A 62 3.28 -15.70 3.53
N PHE A 63 3.01 -16.28 2.36
CA PHE A 63 2.67 -17.69 2.24
C PHE A 63 3.87 -18.48 1.77
N ASP A 64 4.34 -19.44 2.57
CA ASP A 64 5.32 -20.43 2.15
C ASP A 64 4.60 -21.71 1.72
N PHE A 65 4.54 -21.94 0.42
CA PHE A 65 4.02 -23.16 -0.15
C PHE A 65 5.18 -24.14 -0.39
N LYS A 66 5.57 -24.89 0.62
CA LYS A 66 6.43 -26.04 0.39
C LYS A 66 5.71 -27.02 -0.54
N LYS A 67 6.40 -27.49 -1.54
CA LYS A 67 5.89 -28.27 -2.68
C LYS A 67 5.36 -29.68 -2.33
N ASN A 68 5.46 -30.10 -1.08
CA ASN A 68 5.12 -31.44 -0.61
C ASN A 68 4.25 -31.41 0.67
N GLU A 69 2.99 -31.82 0.49
CA GLU A 69 2.28 -32.76 1.38
C GLU A 69 2.00 -32.42 2.83
N SER A 70 1.56 -31.26 3.18
CA SER A 70 0.65 -31.12 4.32
C SER A 70 -0.19 -29.87 4.18
N ASP A 71 -1.43 -29.90 4.66
CA ASP A 71 -2.42 -28.82 4.57
C ASP A 71 -2.04 -27.55 5.35
N ASP A 72 -0.88 -27.53 5.98
CA ASP A 72 -0.38 -26.41 6.77
C ASP A 72 0.52 -25.52 5.91
N ALA A 73 -0.07 -24.52 5.27
CA ALA A 73 0.70 -23.40 4.75
C ALA A 73 1.30 -22.65 5.95
N ASN A 74 2.62 -22.70 6.10
CA ASN A 74 3.30 -21.83 7.05
C ASN A 74 3.20 -20.41 6.55
N PHE A 75 2.63 -19.51 7.35
CA PHE A 75 2.65 -18.08 7.05
C PHE A 75 3.32 -17.34 8.22
N ASN A 76 4.11 -16.35 7.86
CA ASN A 76 4.68 -15.42 8.82
C ASN A 76 3.80 -14.18 8.87
N ILE A 77 3.49 -13.71 10.06
CA ILE A 77 2.77 -12.48 10.33
C ILE A 77 3.74 -11.52 10.97
N MET A 78 3.81 -10.30 10.46
CA MET A 78 4.54 -9.17 11.04
C MET A 78 3.62 -7.98 11.09
N ASP A 79 3.49 -7.37 12.26
CA ASP A 79 2.65 -6.20 12.48
C ASP A 79 3.52 -4.94 12.58
N TYR A 80 3.07 -3.86 11.92
CA TYR A 80 3.74 -2.57 11.90
C TYR A 80 2.73 -1.46 12.23
N ASP A 81 3.04 -0.63 13.19
CA ASP A 81 2.23 0.52 13.58
C ASP A 81 2.35 1.63 12.53
N LEU A 82 1.50 1.57 11.50
CA LEU A 82 1.46 2.56 10.41
C LEU A 82 0.50 3.71 10.68
N PHE A 83 -0.54 3.49 11.48
CA PHE A 83 -1.61 4.45 11.70
C PHE A 83 -1.78 4.78 13.18
N PRO A 84 -2.27 5.99 13.52
CA PRO A 84 -2.74 6.27 14.88
C PRO A 84 -3.94 5.38 15.26
N GLU A 85 -4.04 5.01 16.52
CA GLU A 85 -5.18 4.25 17.04
C GLU A 85 -6.51 4.98 16.80
N GLY A 86 -7.55 4.22 16.50
CA GLY A 86 -8.95 4.72 16.45
C GLY A 86 -9.35 5.40 15.15
N GLU A 87 -8.53 5.43 14.12
CA GLU A 87 -8.81 6.16 12.89
C GLU A 87 -9.47 5.28 11.80
N ASP A 88 -10.54 5.80 11.18
CA ASP A 88 -11.29 5.07 10.15
C ASP A 88 -10.85 5.38 8.72
N ASP A 89 -10.46 6.63 8.44
CA ASP A 89 -10.06 7.08 7.11
C ASP A 89 -8.55 6.96 6.92
N THR A 90 -8.15 5.83 6.34
CA THR A 90 -6.75 5.55 6.03
C THR A 90 -6.57 5.34 4.54
N SER A 91 -5.47 5.84 4.00
CA SER A 91 -5.03 5.60 2.62
C SER A 91 -3.58 5.14 2.61
N TRP A 92 -3.22 4.27 1.69
CA TRP A 92 -1.87 3.74 1.59
C TRP A 92 -1.52 3.32 0.17
N THR A 93 -0.22 3.24 -0.11
CA THR A 93 0.31 2.86 -1.41
C THR A 93 1.63 2.12 -1.26
N ILE A 94 1.98 1.35 -2.28
CA ILE A 94 3.19 0.55 -2.34
C ILE A 94 3.95 0.88 -3.62
N ALA A 95 5.25 1.12 -3.50
CA ALA A 95 6.18 1.25 -4.64
C ALA A 95 7.64 1.16 -4.17
N ASP A 96 8.54 0.88 -5.08
CA ASP A 96 10.00 0.99 -4.85
C ASP A 96 10.42 2.47 -4.93
N PHE A 97 10.19 3.22 -3.81
CA PHE A 97 10.47 4.66 -3.76
C PHE A 97 11.96 4.99 -3.79
N ASN A 98 12.80 4.10 -3.32
CA ASN A 98 14.25 4.32 -3.25
C ASN A 98 15.03 3.70 -4.43
N ARG A 99 14.35 2.93 -5.30
CA ARG A 99 14.89 2.17 -6.44
C ARG A 99 15.96 1.14 -6.03
N ASP A 100 15.74 0.47 -4.91
CA ASP A 100 16.59 -0.64 -4.47
C ASP A 100 16.08 -2.02 -4.92
N GLY A 101 15.00 -2.05 -5.68
CA GLY A 101 14.36 -3.27 -6.19
C GLY A 101 13.40 -3.92 -5.21
N LYS A 102 13.00 -3.22 -4.13
CA LYS A 102 12.06 -3.69 -3.13
C LYS A 102 10.97 -2.63 -2.92
N ASP A 103 9.75 -3.10 -2.74
CA ASP A 103 8.62 -2.20 -2.59
C ASP A 103 8.45 -1.75 -1.14
N ASP A 104 8.48 -0.44 -0.96
CA ASP A 104 8.23 0.26 0.30
C ASP A 104 6.72 0.52 0.47
N ILE A 105 6.29 0.78 1.70
CA ILE A 105 4.91 1.13 2.02
C ILE A 105 4.84 2.57 2.53
N VAL A 106 3.89 3.35 2.01
CA VAL A 106 3.52 4.64 2.57
C VAL A 106 2.05 4.61 2.94
N ALA A 107 1.75 5.10 4.14
CA ALA A 107 0.40 5.14 4.68
C ALA A 107 0.12 6.49 5.33
N VAL A 108 -1.17 6.86 5.38
CA VAL A 108 -1.64 8.10 6.00
C VAL A 108 -3.01 7.87 6.63
N SER A 109 -3.27 8.57 7.73
CA SER A 109 -4.61 8.74 8.30
C SER A 109 -5.05 10.19 8.10
N SER A 110 -6.33 10.41 7.82
CA SER A 110 -6.90 11.74 7.62
C SER A 110 -6.87 12.63 8.88
N SER A 111 -6.72 12.04 10.06
CA SER A 111 -6.68 12.77 11.33
C SER A 111 -5.36 13.49 11.61
N VAL A 112 -4.26 13.01 11.02
CA VAL A 112 -2.91 13.53 11.27
C VAL A 112 -2.34 14.26 10.05
N SER A 113 -1.33 15.10 10.29
CA SER A 113 -0.59 15.81 9.23
C SER A 113 0.76 15.14 8.96
N GLU A 114 0.78 13.80 8.95
CA GLU A 114 1.99 13.01 8.79
C GLU A 114 1.73 11.80 7.92
N LEU A 115 2.71 11.42 7.10
CA LEU A 115 2.79 10.14 6.41
C LEU A 115 3.60 9.16 7.26
N SER A 116 3.24 7.89 7.24
CA SER A 116 4.04 6.78 7.76
C SER A 116 4.76 6.12 6.60
N PHE A 117 6.08 6.17 6.58
CA PHE A 117 6.91 5.50 5.58
C PHE A 117 7.57 4.27 6.18
N LEU A 118 7.34 3.12 5.61
CA LEU A 118 7.89 1.83 6.00
C LEU A 118 8.80 1.30 4.87
N PRO A 119 10.12 1.48 4.97
CA PRO A 119 11.05 1.01 3.94
C PRO A 119 11.23 -0.49 3.99
N ALA A 120 11.27 -1.15 2.84
CA ALA A 120 11.64 -2.55 2.73
C ALA A 120 13.16 -2.73 2.95
N ILE A 121 13.55 -3.75 3.73
CA ILE A 121 14.95 -4.15 3.93
C ILE A 121 15.29 -5.35 3.06
N SER A 122 14.37 -6.32 3.00
CA SER A 122 14.49 -7.52 2.18
C SER A 122 13.12 -7.90 1.62
N GLY A 123 13.05 -8.93 0.80
CA GLY A 123 11.76 -9.38 0.24
C GLY A 123 10.71 -9.81 1.27
N VAL A 124 11.06 -9.93 2.55
CA VAL A 124 10.18 -10.37 3.64
C VAL A 124 10.26 -9.51 4.90
N GLU A 125 11.14 -8.53 4.94
CA GLU A 125 11.44 -7.73 6.13
C GLU A 125 11.39 -6.25 5.81
N PHE A 126 10.73 -5.49 6.67
CA PHE A 126 10.65 -4.03 6.61
C PHE A 126 11.43 -3.41 7.76
N GLY A 127 11.82 -2.16 7.56
CA GLY A 127 12.52 -1.37 8.55
C GLY A 127 11.59 -0.74 9.57
N THR A 128 12.09 0.29 10.24
CA THR A 128 11.32 1.08 11.19
C THR A 128 10.42 2.09 10.48
N VAL A 129 9.19 2.22 10.94
CA VAL A 129 8.25 3.26 10.47
C VAL A 129 8.84 4.65 10.72
N ARG A 130 8.82 5.50 9.70
CA ARG A 130 9.25 6.90 9.78
C ARG A 130 8.06 7.80 9.58
N LYS A 131 7.84 8.73 10.50
CA LYS A 131 6.79 9.75 10.38
C LYS A 131 7.36 10.97 9.62
N ILE A 132 6.63 11.41 8.60
CA ILE A 132 7.06 12.47 7.67
C ILE A 132 5.94 13.51 7.58
N PRO A 133 6.22 14.80 7.81
CA PRO A 133 5.20 15.85 7.72
C PRO A 133 4.51 15.89 6.34
N SER A 134 3.19 16.07 6.35
CA SER A 134 2.35 16.16 5.14
C SER A 134 1.16 17.11 5.38
N LEU A 135 0.23 17.15 4.42
CA LEU A 135 -1.05 17.85 4.54
C LEU A 135 -1.91 17.19 5.61
N LYS A 136 -2.77 17.97 6.24
CA LYS A 136 -3.82 17.46 7.13
C LYS A 136 -4.99 16.94 6.30
N GLY A 137 -5.67 15.89 6.77
CA GLY A 137 -6.87 15.40 6.13
C GLY A 137 -6.61 14.76 4.75
N VAL A 138 -5.46 14.10 4.59
CA VAL A 138 -5.16 13.34 3.36
C VAL A 138 -6.09 12.14 3.30
N ASN A 139 -6.85 12.03 2.23
CA ASN A 139 -7.81 10.97 1.99
C ASN A 139 -7.53 10.15 0.71
N CYS A 140 -6.64 10.65 -0.18
CA CYS A 140 -6.12 9.86 -1.29
C CYS A 140 -4.59 9.95 -1.34
N LEU A 141 -3.95 8.80 -1.49
CA LEU A 141 -2.50 8.66 -1.56
C LEU A 141 -2.14 7.63 -2.62
N HIS A 142 -1.33 8.02 -3.61
CA HIS A 142 -0.90 7.14 -4.68
C HIS A 142 0.59 7.31 -4.95
N ALA A 143 1.28 6.21 -5.24
CA ALA A 143 2.62 6.28 -5.83
C ALA A 143 2.51 6.80 -7.26
N ILE A 144 3.39 7.73 -7.67
CA ILE A 144 3.37 8.34 -8.99
C ILE A 144 4.79 8.43 -9.59
N ASN A 145 4.94 7.95 -10.81
CA ASN A 145 6.15 8.14 -11.62
C ASN A 145 6.04 9.42 -12.42
N SER A 146 6.42 10.54 -11.83
CA SER A 146 6.34 11.85 -12.48
C SER A 146 7.45 12.11 -13.51
N SER A 147 8.45 11.24 -13.60
CA SER A 147 9.56 11.33 -14.56
C SER A 147 10.38 10.04 -14.56
N LEU A 148 10.90 9.64 -15.72
CA LEU A 148 11.76 8.45 -15.87
C LEU A 148 13.08 8.55 -15.11
N ASP A 149 13.59 9.76 -14.92
CA ASP A 149 14.89 10.01 -14.28
C ASP A 149 14.80 10.16 -12.75
N LYS A 150 13.60 10.25 -12.21
CA LYS A 150 13.36 10.42 -10.78
C LYS A 150 12.82 9.15 -10.13
N ASN A 151 13.05 9.02 -8.83
CA ASN A 151 12.37 8.04 -8.02
C ASN A 151 10.85 8.30 -8.05
N PRO A 152 10.02 7.26 -7.85
CA PRO A 152 8.59 7.46 -7.64
C PRO A 152 8.36 8.46 -6.52
N GLY A 153 7.36 9.31 -6.69
CA GLY A 153 6.88 10.23 -5.68
C GLY A 153 5.50 9.82 -5.17
N LEU A 154 4.84 10.73 -4.47
CA LEU A 154 3.48 10.55 -3.98
C LEU A 154 2.56 11.63 -4.57
N LEU A 155 1.45 11.21 -5.14
CA LEU A 155 0.30 12.06 -5.39
C LEU A 155 -0.55 12.07 -4.11
N VAL A 156 -0.73 13.25 -3.52
CA VAL A 156 -1.39 13.44 -2.24
C VAL A 156 -2.58 14.35 -2.43
N LEU A 157 -3.77 13.92 -2.00
CA LEU A 157 -4.98 14.73 -2.00
C LEU A 157 -5.49 14.91 -0.57
N SER A 158 -5.68 16.16 -0.18
CA SER A 158 -6.36 16.57 1.05
C SER A 158 -7.64 17.30 0.72
N GLN A 159 -8.78 16.69 1.07
CA GLN A 159 -10.07 17.38 0.99
C GLN A 159 -10.20 18.48 2.04
N ALA A 160 -9.63 18.29 3.23
CA ALA A 160 -9.70 19.26 4.32
C ALA A 160 -8.98 20.57 3.96
N GLU A 161 -7.83 20.48 3.30
CA GLU A 161 -7.06 21.65 2.85
C GLU A 161 -7.37 22.04 1.40
N LYS A 162 -8.20 21.27 0.68
CA LYS A 162 -8.56 21.47 -0.73
C LYS A 162 -7.35 21.52 -1.66
N ILE A 163 -6.37 20.67 -1.39
CA ILE A 163 -5.09 20.61 -2.08
C ILE A 163 -4.87 19.24 -2.69
N VAL A 164 -4.39 19.24 -3.93
CA VAL A 164 -3.70 18.10 -4.54
C VAL A 164 -2.26 18.50 -4.79
N GLY A 165 -1.31 17.66 -4.44
CA GLY A 165 0.10 17.96 -4.61
C GLY A 165 0.96 16.72 -4.84
N ILE A 166 2.19 16.94 -5.26
CA ILE A 166 3.22 15.90 -5.38
C ILE A 166 4.29 16.07 -4.31
N SER A 167 4.63 14.98 -3.63
CA SER A 167 5.80 14.82 -2.78
C SER A 167 6.86 14.04 -3.53
N ASP A 168 8.03 14.63 -3.72
CA ASP A 168 9.19 13.95 -4.31
C ASP A 168 9.90 13.09 -3.26
N PHE A 169 10.35 11.89 -3.63
CA PHE A 169 11.23 11.10 -2.76
C PHE A 169 12.64 11.71 -2.73
N LEU A 170 13.18 11.90 -1.53
CA LEU A 170 14.45 12.57 -1.29
C LEU A 170 15.59 11.56 -1.02
N LYS A 171 16.83 11.91 -1.40
CA LYS A 171 18.04 11.09 -1.19
C LYS A 171 18.26 10.62 0.26
N LYS A 172 17.65 11.31 1.24
CA LYS A 172 17.73 10.96 2.67
C LYS A 172 16.75 9.86 3.10
N GLY A 173 16.00 9.26 2.17
CA GLY A 173 14.98 8.26 2.48
C GLY A 173 13.75 8.87 3.17
N SER A 174 13.28 9.99 2.65
CA SER A 174 12.12 10.75 3.13
C SER A 174 11.40 11.37 1.94
N PHE A 175 10.24 11.98 2.18
CA PHE A 175 9.49 12.71 1.15
C PHE A 175 9.56 14.23 1.40
N SER A 176 9.51 15.00 0.31
CA SER A 176 9.29 16.45 0.43
C SER A 176 7.86 16.73 0.90
N PHE A 177 7.63 17.91 1.48
CA PHE A 177 6.27 18.39 1.69
C PHE A 177 5.56 18.49 0.33
N PRO A 178 4.24 18.12 0.21
CA PRO A 178 3.52 18.15 -1.04
C PRO A 178 3.53 19.54 -1.71
N LYS A 179 3.94 19.59 -2.99
CA LYS A 179 3.89 20.80 -3.82
C LYS A 179 2.54 20.86 -4.54
N PRO A 180 1.72 21.89 -4.26
CA PRO A 180 0.37 21.96 -4.82
C PRO A 180 0.33 22.04 -6.36
N PHE A 181 -0.67 21.39 -6.95
CA PHE A 181 -1.09 21.64 -8.31
C PHE A 181 -2.14 22.76 -8.36
N PRO A 182 -2.14 23.58 -9.42
CA PRO A 182 -3.23 24.54 -9.64
C PRO A 182 -4.50 23.78 -10.08
N ILE A 183 -5.49 23.72 -9.21
CA ILE A 183 -6.83 23.18 -9.50
C ILE A 183 -7.87 24.29 -9.40
N LYS A 184 -8.97 24.17 -10.18
CA LYS A 184 -9.99 25.22 -10.28
C LYS A 184 -11.15 25.04 -9.32
N SER A 185 -11.30 23.85 -8.75
CA SER A 185 -12.41 23.47 -7.87
C SER A 185 -11.89 22.58 -6.73
N ASP A 186 -12.71 22.33 -5.72
CA ASP A 186 -12.36 21.49 -4.59
C ASP A 186 -12.16 20.03 -5.03
N PRO A 187 -11.00 19.39 -4.74
CA PRO A 187 -10.74 18.04 -5.18
C PRO A 187 -11.51 17.02 -4.33
N ILE A 188 -12.08 16.02 -4.99
CA ILE A 188 -12.86 14.96 -4.36
C ILE A 188 -12.09 13.64 -4.32
N LEU A 189 -11.45 13.28 -5.43
CA LEU A 189 -10.74 12.01 -5.61
C LEU A 189 -9.56 12.21 -6.54
N SER A 190 -8.49 11.45 -6.32
CA SER A 190 -7.37 11.36 -7.25
C SER A 190 -7.00 9.91 -7.54
N ASN A 191 -6.38 9.70 -8.68
CA ASN A 191 -5.71 8.47 -9.07
C ASN A 191 -4.56 8.83 -10.02
N CYS A 192 -3.65 7.89 -10.26
CA CYS A 192 -2.61 8.07 -11.27
C CYS A 192 -2.33 6.75 -11.99
N SER A 193 -1.95 6.85 -13.25
CA SER A 193 -1.57 5.72 -14.09
C SER A 193 -0.90 6.22 -15.36
N ASP A 194 -0.02 5.44 -15.93
CA ASP A 194 0.51 5.66 -17.29
C ASP A 194 -0.58 5.32 -18.31
N LEU A 195 -1.27 6.36 -18.80
CA LEU A 195 -2.39 6.23 -19.73
C LEU A 195 -1.96 6.20 -21.21
N ASN A 196 -0.77 6.70 -21.50
CA ASN A 196 -0.27 6.84 -22.86
C ASN A 196 0.86 5.85 -23.21
N GLY A 197 1.40 5.12 -22.23
CA GLY A 197 2.44 4.09 -22.40
C GLY A 197 3.86 4.65 -22.44
N ASP A 198 4.09 5.89 -21.98
CA ASP A 198 5.41 6.53 -21.98
C ASP A 198 6.20 6.29 -20.68
N LYS A 199 5.63 5.53 -19.73
CA LYS A 199 6.17 5.19 -18.40
C LYS A 199 6.22 6.38 -17.42
N VAL A 200 5.51 7.43 -17.72
CA VAL A 200 5.24 8.55 -16.81
C VAL A 200 3.76 8.54 -16.50
N ASP A 201 3.40 8.65 -15.23
CA ASP A 201 2.00 8.57 -14.83
C ASP A 201 1.29 9.91 -15.01
N GLU A 202 0.09 9.89 -15.60
CA GLU A 202 -0.85 10.99 -15.57
C GLU A 202 -1.64 10.98 -14.26
N ALA A 203 -1.84 12.17 -13.69
CA ALA A 203 -2.71 12.36 -12.53
C ALA A 203 -4.16 12.64 -12.99
N LEU A 204 -5.09 11.80 -12.54
CA LEU A 204 -6.52 11.98 -12.72
C LEU A 204 -7.10 12.59 -11.44
N ILE A 205 -7.77 13.73 -11.56
CA ILE A 205 -8.34 14.46 -10.43
C ILE A 205 -9.80 14.73 -10.70
N ILE A 206 -10.68 14.27 -9.81
CA ILE A 206 -12.10 14.62 -9.83
C ILE A 206 -12.30 15.82 -8.90
N VAL A 207 -12.94 16.84 -9.41
CA VAL A 207 -13.23 18.12 -8.74
C VAL A 207 -14.71 18.42 -8.75
#